data_bec6f1616332b9c76cd43b5221df2e6d
#
_entry.id   bec6f1616332b9c76cd43b5221df2e6d
#
_cell.length_a   1.000
_cell.length_b   1.000
_cell.length_c   1.000
_cell.angle_alpha   90.00
_cell.angle_beta   90.00
_cell.angle_gamma   90.00
#
_symmetry.space_group_name_H-M   'P 1'
#
loop_
_entity.id
_entity.type
_entity.pdbx_description
1 polymer ?
#
loop_
_entity_poly.entity_id
_entity_poly.type
_entity_poly.pdbx_seq_one_letter_code
_entity_poly.pdbx_strand_id
1 'polypeptide(L)'
;MSGGSYNYIYSTLLNECAGAMYDAEMNDMIKDLAEVLHDLEWWKSADSSEDKYRATLARFKEKWFKGNRKERLKGYIDDQIGIVRNQLYALIGEPTGAEGSDKE
;
A
#
# COMPACT_ATOMS: atom_id res chain seq x y z
N MET A 1 22.92 2.39 19.42
CA MET A 1 21.69 1.69 19.21
C MET A 1 21.05 2.09 17.90
N SER A 2 20.72 1.13 17.10
CA SER A 2 20.23 1.40 15.77
C SER A 2 18.79 1.88 15.79
N GLY A 3 18.52 2.95 15.12
CA GLY A 3 17.15 3.40 14.91
C GLY A 3 16.42 3.67 16.17
N GLY A 4 16.41 4.44 16.92
CA GLY A 4 15.64 4.63 18.11
C GLY A 4 15.09 6.03 18.28
N SER A 5 15.39 6.91 17.31
CA SER A 5 15.06 8.30 17.45
C SER A 5 13.55 8.56 17.52
N TYR A 6 12.77 7.70 16.89
CA TYR A 6 11.33 7.87 16.81
C TYR A 6 10.60 6.66 17.36
N ASN A 7 11.25 5.93 18.29
CA ASN A 7 10.65 4.78 18.95
C ASN A 7 10.17 3.73 17.97
N TYR A 8 10.90 3.58 16.85
CA TYR A 8 10.58 2.55 15.86
C TYR A 8 9.15 2.69 15.35
N ILE A 9 8.73 3.93 15.11
CA ILE A 9 7.35 4.15 14.70
C ILE A 9 7.03 3.44 13.38
N TYR A 10 8.02 3.26 12.51
CA TYR A 10 7.82 2.52 11.27
C TYR A 10 7.37 1.09 11.54
N SER A 11 7.89 0.50 12.60
CA SER A 11 7.52 -0.87 12.96
C SER A 11 6.07 -0.93 13.43
N THR A 12 5.65 0.06 14.18
CA THR A 12 4.26 0.15 14.60
C THR A 12 3.33 0.28 13.39
N LEU A 13 3.70 1.12 12.43
CA LEU A 13 2.91 1.27 11.22
C LEU A 13 2.79 -0.06 10.48
N LEU A 14 3.91 -0.78 10.32
CA LEU A 14 3.87 -2.04 9.61
C LEU A 14 3.05 -3.09 10.34
N ASN A 15 3.22 -3.18 11.64
CA ASN A 15 2.60 -4.25 12.40
C ASN A 15 1.14 -3.96 12.76
N GLU A 16 0.81 -2.70 12.99
CA GLU A 16 -0.51 -2.36 13.48
C GLU A 16 -1.43 -1.76 12.43
N CYS A 17 -0.85 -1.06 11.44
CA CYS A 17 -1.67 -0.29 10.51
C CYS A 17 -1.68 -0.85 9.10
N ALA A 18 -0.54 -1.36 8.61
CA ALA A 18 -0.50 -1.89 7.25
C ALA A 18 -1.40 -3.11 7.20
N GLY A 19 -2.33 -3.10 6.27
CA GLY A 19 -3.29 -4.18 6.17
C GLY A 19 -4.55 -3.98 6.98
N ALA A 20 -4.60 -2.91 7.78
CA ALA A 20 -5.74 -2.69 8.67
C ALA A 20 -6.61 -1.51 8.22
N MET A 21 -6.36 -0.96 7.05
CA MET A 21 -7.05 0.24 6.62
C MET A 21 -8.32 -0.04 5.82
N TYR A 22 -8.58 -1.31 5.54
CA TYR A 22 -9.75 -1.71 4.73
C TYR A 22 -9.73 -1.04 3.37
N ASP A 23 -8.53 -0.80 2.84
CA ASP A 23 -8.35 -0.11 1.56
C ASP A 23 -7.00 -0.50 1.02
N ALA A 24 -6.99 -1.08 -0.19
CA ALA A 24 -5.74 -1.63 -0.75
C ALA A 24 -4.70 -0.54 -0.99
N GLU A 25 -5.14 0.61 -1.48
CA GLU A 25 -4.21 1.69 -1.75
C GLU A 25 -3.60 2.21 -0.47
N MET A 26 -4.42 2.40 0.55
CA MET A 26 -3.92 2.91 1.83
C MET A 26 -2.99 1.92 2.50
N ASN A 27 -3.30 0.62 2.42
CA ASN A 27 -2.42 -0.37 2.98
C ASN A 27 -1.04 -0.33 2.32
N ASP A 28 -1.02 -0.19 0.99
CA ASP A 28 0.25 -0.09 0.27
C ASP A 28 0.98 1.20 0.62
N MET A 29 0.26 2.30 0.73
CA MET A 29 0.89 3.57 1.09
C MET A 29 1.50 3.50 2.49
N ILE A 30 0.81 2.87 3.42
CA ILE A 30 1.33 2.71 4.77
C ILE A 30 2.65 1.92 4.74
N LYS A 31 2.71 0.85 3.95
CA LYS A 31 3.94 0.08 3.86
C LYS A 31 5.08 0.92 3.31
N ASP A 32 4.81 1.67 2.26
CA ASP A 32 5.85 2.51 1.66
C ASP A 32 6.24 3.65 2.59
N LEU A 33 5.27 4.23 3.29
CA LEU A 33 5.56 5.27 4.26
C LEU A 33 6.42 4.74 5.40
N ALA A 34 6.16 3.50 5.82
CA ALA A 34 6.97 2.90 6.88
C ALA A 34 8.42 2.81 6.46
N GLU A 35 8.68 2.52 5.18
CA GLU A 35 10.06 2.49 4.71
C GLU A 35 10.72 3.87 4.80
N VAL A 36 9.97 4.91 4.43
CA VAL A 36 10.48 6.28 4.55
C VAL A 36 10.80 6.59 6.01
N LEU A 37 9.91 6.24 6.91
CA LEU A 37 10.13 6.49 8.34
C LEU A 37 11.27 5.67 8.89
N HIS A 38 11.44 4.43 8.40
CA HIS A 38 12.57 3.61 8.80
C HIS A 38 13.89 4.31 8.46
N ASP A 39 13.99 4.80 7.22
CA ASP A 39 15.24 5.43 6.79
C ASP A 39 15.45 6.77 7.50
N LEU A 40 14.37 7.48 7.80
CA LEU A 40 14.47 8.71 8.57
C LEU A 40 15.00 8.43 9.97
N GLU A 41 14.45 7.43 10.62
CA GLU A 41 14.87 7.09 11.98
C GLU A 41 16.32 6.66 12.01
N TRP A 42 16.74 5.85 11.03
CA TRP A 42 18.13 5.41 10.97
C TRP A 42 19.07 6.57 10.70
N TRP A 43 18.67 7.51 9.84
CA TRP A 43 19.49 8.69 9.61
C TRP A 43 19.60 9.53 10.88
N LYS A 44 18.49 9.78 11.55
CA LYS A 44 18.52 10.63 12.76
C LYS A 44 19.24 9.94 13.90
N SER A 45 19.37 8.63 13.85
CA SER A 45 20.13 7.88 14.85
C SER A 45 21.58 7.66 14.41
N ALA A 46 21.99 8.28 13.31
CA ALA A 46 23.35 8.20 12.78
C ALA A 46 23.73 6.80 12.30
N ASP A 47 22.74 5.95 12.00
CA ASP A 47 23.01 4.61 11.49
C ASP A 47 22.93 4.53 9.98
N SER A 48 22.53 5.60 9.32
CA SER A 48 22.40 5.63 7.88
C SER A 48 22.61 7.07 7.42
N SER A 49 22.74 7.25 6.11
CA SER A 49 23.02 8.56 5.57
C SER A 49 21.74 9.30 5.20
N GLU A 50 21.86 10.61 5.14
CA GLU A 50 20.75 11.44 4.65
C GLU A 50 20.43 11.10 3.21
N ASP A 51 21.45 10.77 2.41
CA ASP A 51 21.22 10.45 1.00
C ASP A 51 20.29 9.25 0.84
N LYS A 52 20.44 8.24 1.69
CA LYS A 52 19.57 7.08 1.63
C LYS A 52 18.13 7.48 1.96
N TYR A 53 17.94 8.27 2.99
CA TYR A 53 16.61 8.76 3.33
C TYR A 53 16.01 9.57 2.19
N ARG A 54 16.80 10.48 1.61
CA ARG A 54 16.30 11.32 0.53
C ARG A 54 15.91 10.50 -0.70
N ALA A 55 16.68 9.44 -0.98
CA ALA A 55 16.36 8.57 -2.11
C ALA A 55 15.05 7.83 -1.88
N THR A 56 14.86 7.31 -0.68
CA THR A 56 13.63 6.60 -0.35
C THR A 56 12.43 7.54 -0.39
N LEU A 57 12.62 8.75 0.12
CA LEU A 57 11.57 9.75 0.09
C LEU A 57 11.20 10.12 -1.34
N ALA A 58 12.19 10.27 -2.20
CA ALA A 58 11.94 10.61 -3.59
C ALA A 58 11.15 9.51 -4.30
N ARG A 59 11.50 8.24 -4.02
CA ARG A 59 10.76 7.13 -4.60
C ARG A 59 9.31 7.13 -4.13
N PHE A 60 9.09 7.43 -2.84
CA PHE A 60 7.74 7.51 -2.31
C PHE A 60 6.93 8.58 -3.02
N LYS A 61 7.53 9.78 -3.18
CA LYS A 61 6.84 10.87 -3.84
C LYS A 61 6.57 10.57 -5.31
N GLU A 62 7.51 9.93 -5.97
CA GLU A 62 7.35 9.58 -7.36
C GLU A 62 6.16 8.64 -7.54
N LYS A 63 6.09 7.64 -6.68
CA LYS A 63 5.03 6.64 -6.79
C LYS A 63 3.67 7.23 -6.41
N TRP A 64 3.60 7.98 -5.32
CA TRP A 64 2.31 8.34 -4.74
C TRP A 64 1.81 9.71 -5.15
N PHE A 65 2.72 10.62 -5.51
CA PHE A 65 2.31 11.99 -5.85
C PHE A 65 2.47 12.29 -7.33
N LYS A 66 3.50 11.74 -7.96
CA LYS A 66 3.78 12.07 -9.36
C LYS A 66 3.53 10.90 -10.29
N GLY A 67 3.54 9.69 -9.76
CA GLY A 67 3.33 8.54 -10.60
C GLY A 67 1.94 8.53 -11.19
N ASN A 68 1.66 7.56 -12.03
CA ASN A 68 0.37 7.47 -12.67
C ASN A 68 -0.65 6.89 -11.69
N ARG A 69 -1.18 7.74 -10.85
CA ARG A 69 -2.13 7.33 -9.83
C ARG A 69 -3.38 6.72 -10.46
N LYS A 70 -3.79 7.27 -11.59
CA LYS A 70 -4.98 6.78 -12.26
C LYS A 70 -4.83 5.32 -12.68
N GLU A 71 -3.68 4.99 -13.26
CA GLU A 71 -3.43 3.60 -13.65
C GLU A 71 -3.36 2.69 -12.45
N ARG A 72 -2.72 3.15 -11.39
CA ARG A 72 -2.63 2.34 -10.17
C ARG A 72 -4.00 2.09 -9.58
N LEU A 73 -4.83 3.14 -9.54
CA LEU A 73 -6.17 3.00 -9.00
C LEU A 73 -7.04 2.11 -9.85
N LYS A 74 -6.84 2.14 -11.17
CA LYS A 74 -7.60 1.24 -12.04
C LYS A 74 -7.31 -0.22 -11.72
N GLY A 75 -6.04 -0.52 -11.41
CA GLY A 75 -5.71 -1.88 -11.01
C GLY A 75 -6.44 -2.29 -9.74
N TYR A 76 -6.49 -1.41 -8.76
CA TYR A 76 -7.23 -1.71 -7.52
C TYR A 76 -8.71 -1.88 -7.80
N ILE A 77 -9.27 -1.01 -8.64
CA ILE A 77 -10.69 -1.10 -8.97
C ILE A 77 -11.00 -2.43 -9.64
N ASP A 78 -10.19 -2.82 -10.61
CA ASP A 78 -10.42 -4.07 -11.32
C ASP A 78 -10.35 -5.26 -10.37
N ASP A 79 -9.38 -5.25 -9.46
CA ASP A 79 -9.25 -6.34 -8.49
C ASP A 79 -10.46 -6.41 -7.58
N GLN A 80 -10.92 -5.27 -7.07
CA GLN A 80 -12.03 -5.24 -6.15
C GLN A 80 -13.34 -5.60 -6.83
N ILE A 81 -13.53 -5.15 -8.05
CA ILE A 81 -14.73 -5.51 -8.81
C ILE A 81 -14.76 -7.01 -9.04
N GLY A 82 -13.61 -7.60 -9.37
CA GLY A 82 -13.54 -9.03 -9.58
C GLY A 82 -13.93 -9.81 -8.33
N ILE A 83 -13.44 -9.37 -7.17
CA ILE A 83 -13.77 -10.04 -5.92
C ILE A 83 -15.26 -9.92 -5.61
N VAL A 84 -15.80 -8.73 -5.74
CA VAL A 84 -17.21 -8.51 -5.44
C VAL A 84 -18.09 -9.29 -6.41
N ARG A 85 -17.74 -9.29 -7.68
CA ARG A 85 -18.51 -10.02 -8.67
C ARG A 85 -18.53 -11.51 -8.35
N ASN A 86 -17.36 -12.06 -7.99
CA ASN A 86 -17.29 -13.48 -7.66
C ASN A 86 -18.13 -13.80 -6.45
N GLN A 87 -18.11 -12.91 -5.45
CA GLN A 87 -18.92 -13.11 -4.26
C GLN A 87 -20.40 -13.08 -4.57
N LEU A 88 -20.82 -12.17 -5.43
CA LEU A 88 -22.22 -12.07 -5.80
C LEU A 88 -22.68 -13.27 -6.61
N TYR A 89 -21.86 -13.72 -7.53
CA TYR A 89 -22.20 -14.93 -8.29
C TYR A 89 -22.33 -16.13 -7.36
N ALA A 90 -21.47 -16.21 -6.36
CA ALA A 90 -21.55 -17.32 -5.40
C ALA A 90 -22.86 -17.27 -4.64
N LEU A 91 -23.34 -16.08 -4.33
CA LEU A 91 -24.60 -15.94 -3.61
C LEU A 91 -25.79 -16.47 -4.41
N ILE A 92 -25.74 -16.27 -5.71
CA ILE A 92 -26.88 -16.70 -6.55
C ILE A 92 -26.62 -18.05 -7.21
N GLY A 93 -25.50 -18.67 -6.89
CA GLY A 93 -25.22 -19.99 -7.44
C GLY A 93 -24.73 -20.00 -8.87
N GLU A 94 -24.35 -18.82 -9.40
CA GLU A 94 -23.88 -18.74 -10.77
C GLU A 94 -22.37 -18.95 -10.81
N PRO A 95 -21.85 -19.49 -11.92
CA PRO A 95 -20.40 -19.61 -12.04
C PRO A 95 -19.76 -18.25 -12.12
N THR A 96 -18.64 -18.12 -11.44
CA THR A 96 -17.95 -16.85 -11.49
C THR A 96 -17.36 -16.66 -12.87
N GLY A 97 -17.21 -15.45 -13.22
CA GLY A 97 -16.59 -15.15 -14.48
C GLY A 97 -17.46 -15.33 -15.67
N ALA A 98 -18.68 -15.66 -15.43
CA ALA A 98 -19.56 -15.81 -16.52
C ALA A 98 -19.79 -14.51 -17.09
N GLU A 99 -19.15 -14.12 -17.83
CA GLU A 99 -19.27 -12.97 -18.35
C GLU A 99 -20.44 -12.71 -18.85
N GLY A 100 -20.66 -12.21 -19.36
CA GLY A 100 -21.69 -11.87 -19.98
C GLY A 100 -22.83 -11.96 -19.37
N SER A 101 -22.83 -12.44 -18.74
CA SER A 101 -23.89 -12.59 -18.23
C SER A 101 -24.50 -11.49 -17.97
N ASP A 102 -24.31 -10.82 -18.25
CA ASP A 102 -24.90 -9.88 -17.99
C ASP A 102 -26.01 -9.77 -18.47
N LYS A 103 -26.44 -10.22 -18.77
CA LYS A 103 -27.38 -10.13 -19.10
C LYS A 103 -28.30 -10.31 -18.49
N GLU A 104 -28.58 -10.14 -18.28
CA GLU A 104 -29.50 -10.23 -17.85
C GLU A 104 -29.84 -9.98 -17.64
#